data_da63b163206481c8435202b145b78c48
#
_entry.id   da63b163206481c8435202b145b78c48
#
_cell.length_a   1.000
_cell.length_b   1.000
_cell.length_c   1.000
_cell.angle_alpha   90.00
_cell.angle_beta   90.00
_cell.angle_gamma   90.00
#
_symmetry.space_group_name_H-M   'P 1'
#
loop_
_entity.id
_entity.type
_entity.pdbx_description
1 polymer ?
#
loop_
_entity_poly.entity_id
_entity_poly.type
_entity_poly.pdbx_seq_one_letter_code
_entity_poly.pdbx_strand_id
1 'polypeptide(L)'
;PLLLLAKNRQEEKEKLEQKKRQFQMVYPNILQKLTLYIGAGMTVRAAFVELADSFTTEYDYVKEELCALSGQLNMGQNELVCYEAFATQTEDAAYRRLVTLLSQNLKKGSKELLVLLKQERQHTLFQQTEQIRKRGEEASTRLLFPMLLLLLVAMLFVMVPAFFQVM
;
A
#
# COMPACT_ATOMS: atom_id res chain seq x y z
N PRO A 1 3.67 -37.81 4.71
CA PRO A 1 2.64 -36.92 5.26
C PRO A 1 3.19 -35.54 5.66
N LEU A 2 4.44 -35.44 6.16
CA LEU A 2 5.06 -34.17 6.58
C LEU A 2 5.27 -33.17 5.41
N LEU A 3 5.63 -33.68 4.22
CA LEU A 3 5.83 -32.86 3.02
C LEU A 3 4.52 -32.23 2.51
N LEU A 4 3.39 -32.92 2.65
CA LEU A 4 2.07 -32.38 2.28
C LEU A 4 1.62 -31.26 3.24
N LEU A 5 1.92 -31.39 4.53
CA LEU A 5 1.65 -30.33 5.52
C LEU A 5 2.54 -29.12 5.33
N ALA A 6 3.80 -29.31 4.96
CA ALA A 6 4.71 -28.21 4.65
C ALA A 6 4.28 -27.48 3.36
N LYS A 7 3.85 -28.20 2.33
CA LYS A 7 3.35 -27.63 1.08
C LYS A 7 2.08 -26.84 1.30
N ASN A 8 1.12 -27.37 2.06
CA ASN A 8 -0.13 -26.67 2.39
C ASN A 8 0.14 -25.35 3.15
N ARG A 9 1.08 -25.37 4.12
CA ARG A 9 1.47 -24.16 4.84
C ARG A 9 2.16 -23.12 3.96
N GLN A 10 2.86 -23.55 2.93
CA GLN A 10 3.54 -22.67 2.01
C GLN A 10 2.56 -22.01 1.05
N GLU A 11 1.59 -22.77 0.53
CA GLU A 11 0.50 -22.26 -0.31
C GLU A 11 -0.41 -21.26 0.44
N GLU A 12 -0.70 -21.52 1.72
CA GLU A 12 -1.46 -20.59 2.56
C GLU A 12 -0.70 -19.26 2.79
N LYS A 13 0.61 -19.33 3.03
CA LYS A 13 1.44 -18.13 3.20
C LYS A 13 1.52 -17.32 1.90
N GLU A 14 1.69 -17.97 0.76
CA GLU A 14 1.73 -17.30 -0.54
C GLU A 14 0.41 -16.59 -0.87
N LYS A 15 -0.73 -17.24 -0.59
CA LYS A 15 -2.07 -16.64 -0.74
C LYS A 15 -2.25 -15.42 0.16
N LEU A 16 -1.81 -15.53 1.41
CA LEU A 16 -1.89 -14.44 2.37
C LEU A 16 -1.03 -13.24 1.94
N GLU A 17 0.19 -13.50 1.48
CA GLU A 17 1.06 -12.46 0.95
C GLU A 17 0.51 -11.81 -0.33
N GLN A 18 -0.08 -12.60 -1.23
CA GLN A 18 -0.74 -12.07 -2.43
C GLN A 18 -1.93 -11.19 -2.07
N LYS A 19 -2.79 -11.66 -1.14
CA LYS A 19 -3.90 -10.88 -0.61
C LYS A 19 -3.40 -9.54 -0.05
N LYS A 20 -2.42 -9.58 0.82
CA LYS A 20 -1.83 -8.37 1.43
C LYS A 20 -1.26 -7.40 0.40
N ARG A 21 -0.54 -7.91 -0.61
CA ARG A 21 -0.01 -7.09 -1.71
C ARG A 21 -1.12 -6.41 -2.51
N GLN A 22 -2.19 -7.12 -2.85
CA GLN A 22 -3.33 -6.53 -3.55
C GLN A 22 -3.95 -5.40 -2.74
N PHE A 23 -4.19 -5.60 -1.45
CA PHE A 23 -4.71 -4.55 -0.57
C PHE A 23 -3.80 -3.33 -0.49
N GLN A 24 -2.49 -3.52 -0.40
CA GLN A 24 -1.52 -2.42 -0.38
C GLN A 24 -1.50 -1.63 -1.69
N MET A 25 -1.54 -2.31 -2.84
CA MET A 25 -1.57 -1.66 -4.15
C MET A 25 -2.84 -0.85 -4.37
N VAL A 26 -3.97 -1.34 -3.89
CA VAL A 26 -5.28 -0.76 -4.14
C VAL A 26 -5.66 0.30 -3.12
N TYR A 27 -5.01 0.34 -1.96
CA TYR A 27 -5.30 1.28 -0.88
C TYR A 27 -5.44 2.75 -1.32
N PRO A 28 -4.51 3.31 -2.13
CA PRO A 28 -4.64 4.70 -2.59
C PRO A 28 -5.88 4.94 -3.44
N ASN A 29 -6.27 3.96 -4.26
CA ASN A 29 -7.45 4.04 -5.11
C ASN A 29 -8.73 4.00 -4.25
N ILE A 30 -8.80 3.09 -3.26
CA ILE A 30 -9.89 3.03 -2.29
C ILE A 30 -10.04 4.37 -1.57
N LEU A 31 -8.95 4.90 -1.06
CA LEU A 31 -8.94 6.17 -0.32
C LEU A 31 -9.37 7.35 -1.19
N GLN A 32 -8.94 7.37 -2.45
CA GLN A 32 -9.35 8.39 -3.42
C GLN A 32 -10.84 8.33 -3.72
N LYS A 33 -11.40 7.14 -3.99
CA LYS A 33 -12.82 6.96 -4.26
C LYS A 33 -13.67 7.31 -3.04
N LEU A 34 -13.30 6.84 -1.84
CA LEU A 34 -14.00 7.20 -0.59
C LEU A 34 -14.00 8.72 -0.37
N THR A 35 -12.85 9.38 -0.58
CA THR A 35 -12.75 10.83 -0.45
C THR A 35 -13.67 11.55 -1.45
N LEU A 36 -13.78 11.03 -2.68
CA LEU A 36 -14.64 11.57 -3.71
C LEU A 36 -16.12 11.41 -3.34
N TYR A 37 -16.55 10.22 -2.97
CA TYR A 37 -17.94 9.91 -2.64
C TYR A 37 -18.43 10.69 -1.39
N ILE A 38 -17.63 10.71 -0.33
CA ILE A 38 -17.92 11.46 0.88
C ILE A 38 -17.89 12.98 0.59
N GLY A 39 -16.98 13.43 -0.28
CA GLY A 39 -16.93 14.81 -0.76
C GLY A 39 -18.14 15.23 -1.58
N ALA A 40 -18.75 14.29 -2.30
CA ALA A 40 -20.02 14.48 -3.00
C ALA A 40 -21.26 14.46 -2.07
N GLY A 41 -21.06 14.25 -0.77
CA GLY A 41 -22.12 14.24 0.24
C GLY A 41 -22.70 12.87 0.57
N MET A 42 -22.11 11.79 0.08
CA MET A 42 -22.53 10.42 0.44
C MET A 42 -22.17 10.12 1.89
N THR A 43 -22.98 9.31 2.54
CA THR A 43 -22.62 8.72 3.85
C THR A 43 -21.49 7.73 3.69
N VAL A 44 -20.74 7.47 4.76
CA VAL A 44 -19.63 6.48 4.74
C VAL A 44 -20.14 5.11 4.29
N ARG A 45 -21.31 4.69 4.79
CA ARG A 45 -21.98 3.44 4.37
C ARG A 45 -22.22 3.41 2.87
N ALA A 46 -22.89 4.44 2.33
CA ALA A 46 -23.19 4.52 0.89
C ALA A 46 -21.90 4.56 0.04
N ALA A 47 -20.87 5.25 0.52
CA ALA A 47 -19.58 5.31 -0.16
C ALA A 47 -18.88 3.93 -0.23
N PHE A 48 -18.98 3.09 0.80
CA PHE A 48 -18.42 1.73 0.75
C PHE A 48 -19.23 0.78 -0.15
N VAL A 49 -20.55 0.91 -0.16
CA VAL A 49 -21.41 0.13 -1.07
C VAL A 49 -21.09 0.48 -2.52
N GLU A 50 -21.03 1.76 -2.86
CA GLU A 50 -20.68 2.23 -4.20
C GLU A 50 -19.23 1.85 -4.58
N LEU A 51 -18.32 1.87 -3.61
CA LEU A 51 -16.95 1.41 -3.80
C LEU A 51 -16.91 -0.06 -4.20
N ALA A 52 -17.65 -0.93 -3.53
CA ALA A 52 -17.72 -2.36 -3.84
C ALA A 52 -18.24 -2.61 -5.26
N ASP A 53 -19.26 -1.88 -5.68
CA ASP A 53 -19.87 -2.00 -7.01
C ASP A 53 -18.92 -1.46 -8.11
N SER A 54 -18.17 -0.43 -7.81
CA SER A 54 -17.24 0.23 -8.75
C SER A 54 -15.89 -0.50 -8.91
N PHE A 55 -15.64 -1.57 -8.13
CA PHE A 55 -14.36 -2.28 -8.18
C PHE A 55 -14.34 -3.32 -9.30
N THR A 56 -13.26 -3.27 -10.10
CA THR A 56 -13.03 -4.19 -11.23
C THR A 56 -12.54 -5.55 -10.73
N THR A 57 -12.78 -6.59 -11.50
CA THR A 57 -12.39 -8.00 -11.22
C THR A 57 -10.88 -8.26 -11.24
N GLU A 58 -10.06 -7.25 -11.50
CA GLU A 58 -8.59 -7.38 -11.56
C GLU A 58 -7.96 -7.75 -10.20
N TYR A 59 -8.65 -7.40 -9.08
CA TYR A 59 -8.20 -7.63 -7.71
C TYR A 59 -9.21 -8.47 -6.95
N ASP A 60 -9.23 -9.77 -7.23
CA ASP A 60 -10.26 -10.68 -6.74
C ASP A 60 -10.42 -10.68 -5.22
N TYR A 61 -9.33 -10.71 -4.46
CA TYR A 61 -9.39 -10.69 -3.00
C TYR A 61 -9.97 -9.38 -2.44
N VAL A 62 -9.61 -8.24 -3.05
CA VAL A 62 -10.10 -6.93 -2.61
C VAL A 62 -11.59 -6.80 -2.91
N LYS A 63 -12.01 -7.25 -4.10
CA LYS A 63 -13.42 -7.23 -4.50
C LYS A 63 -14.26 -8.12 -3.60
N GLU A 64 -13.81 -9.34 -3.31
CA GLU A 64 -14.50 -10.28 -2.44
C GLU A 64 -14.76 -9.67 -1.05
N GLU A 65 -13.73 -9.08 -0.43
CA GLU A 65 -13.86 -8.46 0.89
C GLU A 65 -14.73 -7.18 0.87
N LEU A 66 -14.64 -6.37 -0.18
CA LEU A 66 -15.52 -5.19 -0.33
C LEU A 66 -16.98 -5.60 -0.55
N CYS A 67 -17.24 -6.64 -1.34
CA CYS A 67 -18.58 -7.17 -1.52
C CYS A 67 -19.14 -7.77 -0.23
N ALA A 68 -18.32 -8.47 0.55
CA ALA A 68 -18.71 -8.98 1.86
C ALA A 68 -19.06 -7.85 2.83
N LEU A 69 -18.24 -6.81 2.88
CA LEU A 69 -18.51 -5.61 3.66
C LEU A 69 -19.81 -4.92 3.23
N SER A 70 -19.99 -4.70 1.92
CA SER A 70 -21.22 -4.11 1.36
C SER A 70 -22.46 -4.92 1.71
N GLY A 71 -22.39 -6.25 1.61
CA GLY A 71 -23.47 -7.15 2.00
C GLY A 71 -23.84 -7.02 3.48
N GLN A 72 -22.86 -6.99 4.38
CA GLN A 72 -23.10 -6.81 5.81
C GLN A 72 -23.72 -5.44 6.12
N LEU A 73 -23.25 -4.38 5.49
CA LEU A 73 -23.81 -3.04 5.62
C LEU A 73 -25.26 -3.00 5.13
N ASN A 74 -25.57 -3.62 3.99
CA ASN A 74 -26.93 -3.68 3.43
C ASN A 74 -27.90 -4.49 4.30
N MET A 75 -27.41 -5.49 5.02
CA MET A 75 -28.19 -6.25 6.03
C MET A 75 -28.46 -5.44 7.30
N GLY A 76 -27.99 -4.19 7.40
CA GLY A 76 -28.24 -3.33 8.55
C GLY A 76 -27.38 -3.64 9.77
N GLN A 77 -26.29 -4.38 9.60
CA GLN A 77 -25.32 -4.61 10.69
C GLN A 77 -24.68 -3.32 11.17
N ASN A 78 -24.13 -3.35 12.39
CA ASN A 78 -23.45 -2.19 12.95
C ASN A 78 -22.23 -1.81 12.11
N GLU A 79 -22.21 -0.57 11.62
CA GLU A 79 -21.15 -0.06 10.73
C GLU A 79 -19.76 -0.21 11.30
N LEU A 80 -19.59 0.11 12.60
CA LEU A 80 -18.27 0.01 13.26
C LEU A 80 -17.76 -1.43 13.25
N VAL A 81 -18.62 -2.38 13.60
CA VAL A 81 -18.26 -3.81 13.63
C VAL A 81 -17.86 -4.29 12.24
N CYS A 82 -18.61 -3.90 11.21
CA CYS A 82 -18.30 -4.24 9.82
C CYS A 82 -16.94 -3.67 9.38
N TYR A 83 -16.65 -2.40 9.69
CA TYR A 83 -15.39 -1.76 9.33
C TYR A 83 -14.20 -2.37 10.08
N GLU A 84 -14.36 -2.68 11.38
CA GLU A 84 -13.32 -3.35 12.17
C GLU A 84 -13.02 -4.76 11.66
N ALA A 85 -14.06 -5.53 11.32
CA ALA A 85 -13.90 -6.84 10.70
C ALA A 85 -13.14 -6.74 9.38
N PHE A 86 -13.54 -5.80 8.50
CA PHE A 86 -12.84 -5.53 7.24
C PHE A 86 -11.38 -5.19 7.45
N ALA A 87 -11.05 -4.27 8.37
CA ALA A 87 -9.66 -3.90 8.67
C ALA A 87 -8.84 -5.07 9.24
N THR A 88 -9.48 -5.97 9.98
CA THR A 88 -8.81 -7.16 10.53
C THR A 88 -8.48 -8.16 9.43
N GLN A 89 -9.40 -8.36 8.49
CA GLN A 89 -9.24 -9.31 7.38
C GLN A 89 -8.19 -8.85 6.35
N THR A 90 -7.95 -7.53 6.23
CA THR A 90 -6.91 -7.01 5.34
C THR A 90 -5.49 -7.19 5.88
N GLU A 91 -5.34 -7.40 7.20
CA GLU A 91 -4.04 -7.50 7.91
C GLU A 91 -3.07 -6.33 7.66
N ASP A 92 -3.56 -5.20 7.15
CA ASP A 92 -2.75 -4.03 6.83
C ASP A 92 -2.97 -2.88 7.81
N ALA A 93 -1.86 -2.23 8.21
CA ALA A 93 -1.89 -1.11 9.15
C ALA A 93 -2.58 0.14 8.58
N ALA A 94 -2.56 0.34 7.25
CA ALA A 94 -3.20 1.48 6.60
C ALA A 94 -4.73 1.37 6.69
N TYR A 95 -5.28 0.19 6.47
CA TYR A 95 -6.72 -0.06 6.63
C TYR A 95 -7.17 0.09 8.08
N ARG A 96 -6.39 -0.39 9.04
CA ARG A 96 -6.67 -0.18 10.47
C ARG A 96 -6.70 1.30 10.83
N ARG A 97 -5.75 2.11 10.32
CA ARG A 97 -5.78 3.57 10.50
C ARG A 97 -7.01 4.20 9.87
N LEU A 98 -7.35 3.81 8.63
CA LEU A 98 -8.54 4.29 7.94
C LEU A 98 -9.79 4.02 8.77
N VAL A 99 -10.00 2.79 9.24
CA VAL A 99 -11.15 2.41 10.06
C VAL A 99 -11.17 3.17 11.38
N THR A 100 -10.02 3.38 12.02
CA THR A 100 -9.93 4.22 13.22
C THR A 100 -10.38 5.65 12.95
N LEU A 101 -9.94 6.26 11.84
CA LEU A 101 -10.37 7.58 11.42
C LEU A 101 -11.89 7.63 11.17
N LEU A 102 -12.42 6.63 10.49
CA LEU A 102 -13.86 6.51 10.23
C LEU A 102 -14.64 6.41 11.53
N SER A 103 -14.25 5.50 12.42
CA SER A 103 -14.94 5.23 13.70
C SER A 103 -14.98 6.44 14.61
N GLN A 104 -13.88 7.19 14.69
CA GLN A 104 -13.79 8.40 15.49
C GLN A 104 -14.65 9.56 14.95
N ASN A 105 -14.88 9.61 13.64
CA ASN A 105 -15.50 10.72 12.98
C ASN A 105 -16.92 10.46 12.43
N LEU A 106 -17.40 9.20 12.50
CA LEU A 106 -18.78 8.86 12.13
C LEU A 106 -19.83 9.72 12.87
N LYS A 107 -19.51 10.14 14.11
CA LYS A 107 -20.41 10.98 14.94
C LYS A 107 -20.19 12.48 14.75
N LYS A 108 -19.06 12.92 14.20
CA LYS A 108 -18.67 14.34 14.13
C LYS A 108 -19.13 15.06 12.85
N GLY A 109 -19.50 14.31 11.82
CA GLY A 109 -19.98 14.85 10.56
C GLY A 109 -19.02 14.66 9.39
N SER A 110 -19.58 14.70 8.18
CA SER A 110 -18.86 14.37 6.94
C SER A 110 -17.76 15.39 6.56
N LYS A 111 -17.86 16.63 7.00
CA LYS A 111 -16.87 17.67 6.65
C LYS A 111 -15.51 17.45 7.32
N GLU A 112 -15.50 17.14 8.62
CA GLU A 112 -14.28 16.87 9.36
C GLU A 112 -13.62 15.58 8.86
N LEU A 113 -14.43 14.54 8.63
CA LEU A 113 -13.96 13.28 8.05
C LEU A 113 -13.31 13.50 6.69
N LEU A 114 -13.90 14.34 5.83
CA LEU A 114 -13.35 14.65 4.51
C LEU A 114 -11.95 15.28 4.59
N VAL A 115 -11.72 16.19 5.54
CA VAL A 115 -10.40 16.81 5.75
C VAL A 115 -9.37 15.74 6.14
N LEU A 116 -9.72 14.85 7.07
CA LEU A 116 -8.84 13.78 7.51
C LEU A 116 -8.54 12.76 6.39
N LEU A 117 -9.53 12.39 5.59
CA LEU A 117 -9.34 11.53 4.43
C LEU A 117 -8.43 12.17 3.38
N LYS A 118 -8.55 13.47 3.15
CA LYS A 118 -7.64 14.21 2.27
C LYS A 118 -6.19 14.21 2.79
N GLN A 119 -6.00 14.37 4.09
CA GLN A 119 -4.69 14.31 4.72
C GLN A 119 -4.08 12.91 4.61
N GLU A 120 -4.84 11.86 4.91
CA GLU A 120 -4.38 10.48 4.78
C GLU A 120 -4.02 10.15 3.32
N ARG A 121 -4.81 10.63 2.36
CA ARG A 121 -4.49 10.49 0.94
C ARG A 121 -3.17 11.16 0.55
N GLN A 122 -2.93 12.39 1.01
CA GLN A 122 -1.66 13.09 0.75
C GLN A 122 -0.48 12.34 1.37
N HIS A 123 -0.63 11.86 2.59
CA HIS A 123 0.39 11.07 3.27
C HIS A 123 0.70 9.78 2.52
N THR A 124 -0.33 9.07 2.05
CA THR A 124 -0.19 7.83 1.28
C THR A 124 0.53 8.07 -0.05
N LEU A 125 0.17 9.13 -0.78
CA LEU A 125 0.83 9.51 -2.04
C LEU A 125 2.30 9.89 -1.81
N PHE A 126 2.58 10.65 -0.75
CA PHE A 126 3.94 11.01 -0.39
C PHE A 126 4.79 9.77 -0.08
N GLN A 127 4.27 8.82 0.70
CA GLN A 127 4.97 7.57 1.00
C GLN A 127 5.28 6.76 -0.27
N GLN A 128 4.35 6.70 -1.23
CA GLN A 128 4.58 6.01 -2.50
C GLN A 128 5.69 6.68 -3.32
N THR A 129 5.68 8.01 -3.40
CA THR A 129 6.70 8.77 -4.12
C THR A 129 8.08 8.58 -3.49
N GLU A 130 8.18 8.60 -2.17
CA GLU A 130 9.42 8.34 -1.45
C GLU A 130 9.96 6.91 -1.68
N GLN A 131 9.09 5.91 -1.75
CA GLN A 131 9.51 4.54 -2.05
C GLN A 131 10.06 4.40 -3.47
N ILE A 132 9.45 5.06 -4.44
CA ILE A 132 9.93 5.08 -5.84
C ILE A 132 11.27 5.80 -5.91
N ARG A 133 11.41 6.94 -5.24
CA ARG A 133 12.64 7.71 -5.19
C ARG A 133 13.80 6.92 -4.57
N LYS A 134 13.59 6.25 -3.43
CA LYS A 134 14.61 5.40 -2.79
C LYS A 134 15.10 4.29 -3.72
N ARG A 135 14.21 3.64 -4.45
CA ARG A 135 14.60 2.62 -5.45
C ARG A 135 15.42 3.20 -6.60
N GLY A 136 15.13 4.43 -7.00
CA GLY A 136 15.92 5.15 -8.03
C GLY A 136 17.32 5.56 -7.52
N GLU A 137 17.40 6.04 -6.27
CA GLU A 137 18.67 6.42 -5.64
C GLU A 137 19.59 5.21 -5.39
N GLU A 138 19.05 4.06 -4.97
CA GLU A 138 19.82 2.83 -4.81
C GLU A 138 20.39 2.32 -6.14
N ALA A 139 19.65 2.45 -7.24
CA ALA A 139 20.14 2.10 -8.57
C ALA A 139 21.28 3.05 -9.03
N SER A 140 21.15 4.35 -8.73
CA SER A 140 22.16 5.36 -9.08
C SER A 140 23.46 5.15 -8.29
N THR A 141 23.37 4.86 -7.00
CA THR A 141 24.54 4.62 -6.16
C THR A 141 25.29 3.34 -6.56
N ARG A 142 24.57 2.34 -7.05
CA ARG A 142 25.18 1.08 -7.55
C ARG A 142 26.04 1.31 -8.80
N LEU A 143 25.72 2.32 -9.60
CA LEU A 143 26.51 2.68 -10.79
C LEU A 143 27.76 3.51 -10.45
N LEU A 144 27.79 4.23 -9.31
CA LEU A 144 28.96 4.98 -8.87
C LEU A 144 30.13 4.08 -8.47
N PHE A 145 29.84 2.90 -7.91
CA PHE A 145 30.88 1.97 -7.46
C PHE A 145 31.81 1.49 -8.58
N PRO A 146 31.32 0.96 -9.73
CA PRO A 146 32.19 0.57 -10.82
C PRO A 146 32.92 1.74 -11.46
N MET A 147 32.32 2.95 -11.50
CA MET A 147 32.93 4.14 -12.03
C MET A 147 34.12 4.63 -11.16
N LEU A 148 33.98 4.55 -9.84
CA LEU A 148 35.05 4.87 -8.90
C LEU A 148 36.18 3.85 -8.98
N LEU A 149 35.87 2.59 -9.17
CA LEU A 149 36.86 1.51 -9.32
C LEU A 149 37.65 1.66 -10.62
N LEU A 150 36.99 2.01 -11.75
CA LEU A 150 37.67 2.32 -13.01
C LEU A 150 38.60 3.52 -12.88
N LEU A 151 38.18 4.57 -12.18
CA LEU A 151 39.00 5.76 -11.95
C LEU A 151 40.24 5.42 -11.12
N LEU A 152 40.12 4.57 -10.12
CA LEU A 152 41.21 4.11 -9.29
C LEU A 152 42.23 3.26 -10.11
N VAL A 153 41.74 2.38 -10.95
CA VAL A 153 42.61 1.60 -11.86
C VAL A 153 43.32 2.48 -12.87
N ALA A 154 42.63 3.46 -13.45
CA ALA A 154 43.27 4.43 -14.37
C ALA A 154 44.36 5.25 -13.67
N MET A 155 44.13 5.69 -12.42
CA MET A 155 45.11 6.42 -11.64
C MET A 155 46.34 5.57 -11.32
N LEU A 156 46.16 4.29 -10.97
CA LEU A 156 47.27 3.36 -10.77
C LEU A 156 48.08 3.16 -12.06
N PHE A 157 47.43 3.06 -13.20
CA PHE A 157 48.06 2.82 -14.51
C PHE A 157 48.97 4.02 -14.91
N VAL A 158 48.62 5.26 -14.53
CA VAL A 158 49.40 6.46 -14.77
C VAL A 158 50.53 6.60 -13.74
N MET A 159 50.27 6.25 -12.49
CA MET A 159 51.24 6.46 -11.41
C MET A 159 52.43 5.48 -11.44
N VAL A 160 52.19 4.21 -11.85
CA VAL A 160 53.23 3.18 -11.92
C VAL A 160 54.36 3.53 -12.89
N PRO A 161 54.10 3.93 -14.16
CA PRO A 161 55.20 4.30 -15.06
C PRO A 161 55.88 5.61 -14.67
N ALA A 162 55.14 6.55 -14.06
CA ALA A 162 55.72 7.81 -13.56
C ALA A 162 56.75 7.56 -12.44
N PHE A 163 56.51 6.62 -11.59
CA PHE A 163 57.42 6.22 -10.52
C PHE A 163 58.71 5.54 -11.06
N PHE A 164 58.56 4.72 -12.12
CA PHE A 164 59.69 4.07 -12.77
C PHE A 164 60.60 5.02 -13.60
N GLN A 165 60.07 6.17 -14.04
CA GLN A 165 60.86 7.17 -14.77
C GLN A 165 61.66 8.10 -13.88
N VAL A 166 61.29 8.20 -12.61
CA VAL A 166 61.98 9.11 -11.63
C VAL A 166 63.09 8.38 -10.86
N MET A 167 63.17 7.05 -10.94
CA MET A 167 64.20 6.25 -10.31
C MET A 167 65.26 5.79 -11.30
#